data_b9b9035a9247cac2e12b661303134ce5
#
_entry.id   b9b9035a9247cac2e12b661303134ce5
#
_cell.length_a   1.000
_cell.length_b   1.000
_cell.length_c   1.000
_cell.angle_alpha   90.00
_cell.angle_beta   90.00
_cell.angle_gamma   90.00
#
_symmetry.space_group_name_H-M   'P 1'
#
loop_
_entity.id
_entity.type
_entity.pdbx_description
1 polymer ?
#
loop_
_entity_poly.entity_id
_entity_poly.type
_entity_poly.pdbx_seq_one_letter_code
_entity_poly.pdbx_strand_id
1 'polypeptide(L)'
;MDRNFILSAVMAAACVSFFTIPLAGHLSDKIGRKKMYLIGVVVMGLFGFLYFGMVDTAVPALVFIAIVLSLIPHDLQYGPQAALIAEAFTPRLRYSGASLGYQLASIIAGGPAPLIATALFAAYRSGYAISVYIAILAVISFIAAAMMPDFTGKDISADAYSED
;
A
#
# COMPACT_ATOMS: atom_id res chain seq x y z
N MET A 1 5.94 26.64 0.96
CA MET A 1 4.48 26.48 1.00
C MET A 1 4.00 26.60 2.43
N ASP A 2 2.81 27.15 2.62
CA ASP A 2 2.21 27.29 3.95
C ASP A 2 1.77 25.93 4.49
N ARG A 3 1.88 25.73 5.82
CA ARG A 3 1.47 24.52 6.52
C ARG A 3 -0.02 24.21 6.26
N ASN A 4 -0.87 25.20 6.26
CA ASN A 4 -2.31 25.05 6.04
C ASN A 4 -2.61 24.51 4.63
N PHE A 5 -1.84 24.93 3.63
CA PHE A 5 -1.95 24.42 2.28
C PHE A 5 -1.64 22.90 2.22
N ILE A 6 -0.55 22.46 2.84
CA ILE A 6 -0.21 21.04 2.89
C ILE A 6 -1.26 20.22 3.62
N LEU A 7 -1.77 20.74 4.77
CA LEU A 7 -2.82 20.06 5.52
C LEU A 7 -4.12 19.95 4.70
N SER A 8 -4.49 20.97 3.93
CA SER A 8 -5.67 20.91 3.06
C SER A 8 -5.51 19.85 1.95
N ALA A 9 -4.32 19.72 1.38
CA ALA A 9 -4.04 18.66 0.40
C ALA A 9 -4.14 17.25 1.01
N VAL A 10 -3.62 17.06 2.24
CA VAL A 10 -3.74 15.79 2.97
C VAL A 10 -5.20 15.47 3.30
N MET A 11 -6.00 16.47 3.71
CA MET A 11 -7.43 16.28 3.94
C MET A 11 -8.16 15.90 2.65
N ALA A 12 -7.85 16.55 1.53
CA ALA A 12 -8.42 16.20 0.23
C ALA A 12 -8.04 14.77 -0.17
N ALA A 13 -6.78 14.37 0.04
CA ALA A 13 -6.33 13.00 -0.20
C ALA A 13 -7.12 11.99 0.65
N ALA A 14 -7.34 12.26 1.94
CA ALA A 14 -8.12 11.39 2.82
C ALA A 14 -9.59 11.29 2.37
N CYS A 15 -10.19 12.39 1.88
CA CYS A 15 -11.54 12.36 1.31
C CYS A 15 -11.60 11.48 0.05
N VAL A 16 -10.59 11.52 -0.81
CA VAL A 16 -10.49 10.64 -1.99
C VAL A 16 -10.36 9.19 -1.54
N SER A 17 -9.47 8.89 -0.58
CA SER A 17 -9.26 7.54 -0.04
C SER A 17 -10.52 6.92 0.58
N PHE A 18 -11.39 7.75 1.16
CA PHE A 18 -12.68 7.27 1.69
C PHE A 18 -13.50 6.54 0.63
N PHE A 19 -13.40 6.94 -0.64
CA PHE A 19 -14.10 6.30 -1.76
C PHE A 19 -13.22 5.26 -2.47
N THR A 20 -11.93 5.51 -2.60
CA THR A 20 -11.02 4.65 -3.38
C THR A 20 -10.70 3.34 -2.67
N ILE A 21 -10.63 3.30 -1.34
CA ILE A 21 -10.41 2.05 -0.58
C ILE A 21 -11.56 1.04 -0.78
N PRO A 22 -12.85 1.40 -0.55
CA PRO A 22 -13.95 0.48 -0.81
C PRO A 22 -14.05 0.08 -2.28
N LEU A 23 -13.77 1.01 -3.19
CA LEU A 23 -13.77 0.74 -4.63
C LEU A 23 -12.69 -0.28 -4.99
N ALA A 24 -11.47 -0.11 -4.48
CA ALA A 24 -10.36 -1.05 -4.67
C ALA A 24 -10.69 -2.44 -4.09
N GLY A 25 -11.30 -2.48 -2.90
CA GLY A 25 -11.79 -3.72 -2.29
C GLY A 25 -12.81 -4.43 -3.18
N HIS A 26 -13.85 -3.72 -3.61
CA HIS A 26 -14.88 -4.28 -4.49
C HIS A 26 -14.31 -4.73 -5.84
N LEU A 27 -13.41 -3.96 -6.43
CA LEU A 27 -12.79 -4.32 -7.69
C LEU A 27 -11.88 -5.55 -7.52
N SER A 28 -11.21 -5.68 -6.39
CA SER A 28 -10.36 -6.83 -6.07
C SER A 28 -11.15 -8.15 -5.96
N ASP A 29 -12.42 -8.09 -5.54
CA ASP A 29 -13.29 -9.27 -5.52
C ASP A 29 -13.60 -9.79 -6.94
N LYS A 30 -13.59 -8.91 -7.96
CA LYS A 30 -13.85 -9.26 -9.36
C LYS A 30 -12.62 -9.72 -10.11
N ILE A 31 -11.50 -9.00 -9.96
CA ILE A 31 -10.26 -9.26 -10.74
C ILE A 31 -9.27 -10.17 -10.02
N GLY A 32 -9.49 -10.42 -8.74
CA GLY A 32 -8.63 -11.18 -7.85
C GLY A 32 -7.86 -10.29 -6.88
N ARG A 33 -7.90 -10.63 -5.60
CA ARG A 33 -7.27 -9.86 -4.51
C ARG A 33 -5.76 -9.76 -4.67
N LYS A 34 -5.12 -10.89 -4.99
CA LYS A 34 -3.67 -10.95 -5.26
C LYS A 34 -3.28 -10.07 -6.45
N LYS A 35 -4.02 -10.13 -7.56
CA LYS A 35 -3.74 -9.32 -8.76
C LYS A 35 -3.87 -7.84 -8.46
N MET A 36 -4.94 -7.43 -7.77
CA MET A 36 -5.15 -6.03 -7.41
C MET A 36 -4.02 -5.51 -6.51
N TYR A 37 -3.62 -6.28 -5.51
CA TYR A 37 -2.50 -5.95 -4.63
C TYR A 37 -1.20 -5.77 -5.41
N LEU A 38 -0.86 -6.70 -6.31
CA LEU A 38 0.34 -6.62 -7.14
C LEU A 38 0.34 -5.40 -8.07
N ILE A 39 -0.81 -5.05 -8.66
CA ILE A 39 -0.96 -3.82 -9.44
C ILE A 39 -0.66 -2.60 -8.56
N GLY A 40 -1.25 -2.54 -7.36
CA GLY A 40 -1.00 -1.46 -6.41
C GLY A 40 0.48 -1.32 -6.03
N VAL A 41 1.17 -2.44 -5.81
CA VAL A 41 2.61 -2.46 -5.50
C VAL A 41 3.45 -1.88 -6.63
N VAL A 42 3.18 -2.27 -7.89
CA VAL A 42 3.89 -1.74 -9.06
C VAL A 42 3.63 -0.24 -9.22
N VAL A 43 2.36 0.17 -9.13
CA VAL A 43 1.98 1.58 -9.23
C VAL A 43 2.63 2.40 -8.12
N MET A 44 2.69 1.90 -6.87
CA MET A 44 3.36 2.57 -5.75
C MET A 44 4.86 2.75 -6.01
N GLY A 45 5.55 1.72 -6.48
CA GLY A 45 6.99 1.79 -6.78
C GLY A 45 7.32 2.83 -7.85
N LEU A 46 6.48 2.95 -8.89
CA LEU A 46 6.66 3.93 -9.96
C LEU A 46 6.20 5.34 -9.54
N PHE A 47 5.10 5.43 -8.82
CA PHE A 47 4.52 6.71 -8.42
C PHE A 47 5.43 7.51 -7.49
N GLY A 48 6.27 6.85 -6.68
CA GLY A 48 7.23 7.54 -5.84
C GLY A 48 8.13 8.51 -6.61
N PHE A 49 8.59 8.12 -7.80
CA PHE A 49 9.40 9.00 -8.67
C PHE A 49 8.59 10.17 -9.23
N LEU A 50 7.36 9.91 -9.68
CA LEU A 50 6.46 10.96 -10.15
C LEU A 50 6.11 11.94 -9.03
N TYR A 51 5.83 11.44 -7.82
CA TYR A 51 5.50 12.23 -6.65
C TYR A 51 6.59 13.25 -6.33
N PHE A 52 7.83 12.79 -6.15
CA PHE A 52 8.92 13.71 -5.83
C PHE A 52 9.29 14.60 -7.01
N GLY A 53 9.15 14.15 -8.26
CA GLY A 53 9.30 15.00 -9.42
C GLY A 53 8.30 16.17 -9.44
N MET A 54 7.05 15.92 -9.06
CA MET A 54 6.03 16.98 -8.94
C MET A 54 6.28 17.91 -7.75
N VAL A 55 6.71 17.35 -6.60
CA VAL A 55 7.01 18.12 -5.38
C VAL A 55 8.22 19.03 -5.59
N ASP A 56 9.26 18.57 -6.26
CA ASP A 56 10.49 19.33 -6.52
C ASP A 56 10.25 20.54 -7.44
N THR A 57 9.15 20.58 -8.21
CA THR A 57 8.79 21.75 -9.00
C THR A 57 8.46 22.98 -8.16
N ALA A 58 8.11 22.76 -6.87
CA ALA A 58 7.61 23.78 -5.94
C ALA A 58 6.37 24.56 -6.45
N VAL A 59 5.72 24.09 -7.53
CA VAL A 59 4.46 24.68 -8.04
C VAL A 59 3.30 24.19 -7.16
N PRO A 60 2.54 25.11 -6.50
CA PRO A 60 1.52 24.72 -5.55
C PRO A 60 0.47 23.73 -6.10
N ALA A 61 0.01 23.94 -7.32
CA ALA A 61 -0.96 23.05 -7.95
C ALA A 61 -0.41 21.62 -8.16
N LEU A 62 0.84 21.48 -8.59
CA LEU A 62 1.47 20.18 -8.81
C LEU A 62 1.72 19.46 -7.48
N VAL A 63 2.13 20.19 -6.45
CA VAL A 63 2.32 19.63 -5.10
C VAL A 63 0.98 19.16 -4.51
N PHE A 64 -0.08 19.95 -4.67
CA PHE A 64 -1.41 19.55 -4.23
C PHE A 64 -1.88 18.28 -4.92
N ILE A 65 -1.76 18.22 -6.24
CA ILE A 65 -2.13 17.03 -7.03
C ILE A 65 -1.27 15.82 -6.63
N ALA A 66 0.03 16.00 -6.44
CA ALA A 66 0.93 14.92 -6.00
C ALA A 66 0.47 14.32 -4.68
N ILE A 67 0.15 15.16 -3.68
CA ILE A 67 -0.32 14.71 -2.37
C ILE A 67 -1.67 13.98 -2.50
N VAL A 68 -2.63 14.54 -3.24
CA VAL A 68 -3.95 13.91 -3.41
C VAL A 68 -3.84 12.55 -4.11
N LEU A 69 -3.02 12.46 -5.16
CA LEU A 69 -2.85 11.23 -5.90
C LEU A 69 -2.00 10.19 -5.15
N SER A 70 -1.20 10.58 -4.16
CA SER A 70 -0.28 9.67 -3.47
C SER A 70 -0.98 8.54 -2.71
N LEU A 71 -2.21 8.73 -2.29
CA LEU A 71 -2.98 7.70 -1.60
C LEU A 71 -3.63 6.68 -2.56
N ILE A 72 -3.80 6.99 -3.85
CA ILE A 72 -4.41 6.04 -4.80
C ILE A 72 -3.61 4.73 -4.92
N PRO A 73 -2.27 4.74 -5.15
CA PRO A 73 -1.47 3.52 -5.13
C PRO A 73 -1.53 2.76 -3.82
N HIS A 74 -1.59 3.48 -2.70
CA HIS A 74 -1.78 2.90 -1.37
C HIS A 74 -3.15 2.20 -1.27
N ASP A 75 -4.22 2.85 -1.70
CA ASP A 75 -5.59 2.34 -1.58
C ASP A 75 -5.81 1.08 -2.42
N LEU A 76 -5.15 0.99 -3.59
CA LEU A 76 -5.16 -0.22 -4.43
C LEU A 76 -4.56 -1.44 -3.71
N GLN A 77 -3.63 -1.23 -2.79
CA GLN A 77 -3.06 -2.28 -1.95
C GLN A 77 -3.90 -2.49 -0.69
N TYR A 78 -4.26 -1.40 -0.02
CA TYR A 78 -4.93 -1.43 1.29
C TYR A 78 -6.33 -2.04 1.21
N GLY A 79 -7.09 -1.77 0.13
CA GLY A 79 -8.42 -2.31 -0.07
C GLY A 79 -8.49 -3.85 -0.02
N PRO A 80 -7.70 -4.58 -0.80
CA PRO A 80 -7.69 -6.05 -0.79
C PRO A 80 -6.83 -6.66 0.33
N GLN A 81 -5.94 -5.90 0.98
CA GLN A 81 -4.87 -6.42 1.84
C GLN A 81 -5.36 -7.29 2.98
N ALA A 82 -6.38 -6.84 3.71
CA ALA A 82 -6.88 -7.57 4.88
C ALA A 82 -7.43 -8.94 4.50
N ALA A 83 -8.19 -8.99 3.41
CA ALA A 83 -8.75 -10.23 2.90
C ALA A 83 -7.66 -11.16 2.31
N LEU A 84 -6.73 -10.61 1.54
CA LEU A 84 -5.60 -11.37 0.97
C LEU A 84 -4.75 -12.04 2.07
N ILE A 85 -4.46 -11.33 3.16
CA ILE A 85 -3.72 -11.89 4.29
C ILE A 85 -4.57 -12.95 5.01
N ALA A 86 -5.85 -12.68 5.26
CA ALA A 86 -6.73 -13.59 5.97
C ALA A 86 -6.90 -14.92 5.22
N GLU A 87 -6.97 -14.90 3.90
CA GLU A 87 -7.08 -16.09 3.05
C GLU A 87 -5.85 -16.99 3.08
N ALA A 88 -4.68 -16.47 3.44
CA ALA A 88 -3.45 -17.25 3.56
C ALA A 88 -3.46 -18.19 4.79
N PHE A 89 -4.45 -18.05 5.69
CA PHE A 89 -4.56 -18.86 6.89
C PHE A 89 -5.80 -19.77 6.85
N THR A 90 -5.66 -20.96 7.44
CA THR A 90 -6.81 -21.87 7.64
C THR A 90 -7.89 -21.20 8.50
N PRO A 91 -9.17 -21.58 8.39
CA PRO A 91 -10.27 -20.96 9.12
C PRO A 91 -10.03 -20.84 10.63
N ARG A 92 -9.41 -21.85 11.24
CA ARG A 92 -9.11 -21.88 12.69
C ARG A 92 -8.06 -20.85 13.11
N LEU A 93 -7.08 -20.56 12.25
CA LEU A 93 -5.96 -19.65 12.53
C LEU A 93 -6.12 -18.28 11.83
N ARG A 94 -7.14 -18.11 11.02
CA ARG A 94 -7.33 -16.92 10.17
C ARG A 94 -7.31 -15.63 10.97
N TYR A 95 -8.07 -15.56 12.06
CA TYR A 95 -8.13 -14.35 12.88
C TYR A 95 -6.79 -14.07 13.58
N SER A 96 -6.26 -15.05 14.30
CA SER A 96 -5.04 -14.88 15.10
C SER A 96 -3.81 -14.70 14.22
N GLY A 97 -3.68 -15.50 13.15
CA GLY A 97 -2.55 -15.45 12.23
C GLY A 97 -2.52 -14.15 11.43
N ALA A 98 -3.65 -13.72 10.86
CA ALA A 98 -3.74 -12.47 10.13
C ALA A 98 -3.46 -11.26 11.04
N SER A 99 -4.04 -11.23 12.25
CA SER A 99 -3.82 -10.15 13.21
C SER A 99 -2.36 -10.06 13.64
N LEU A 100 -1.75 -11.20 14.01
CA LEU A 100 -0.35 -11.23 14.44
C LEU A 100 0.60 -10.83 13.30
N GLY A 101 0.40 -11.38 12.10
CA GLY A 101 1.20 -11.04 10.92
C GLY A 101 1.12 -9.55 10.58
N TYR A 102 -0.09 -8.98 10.60
CA TYR A 102 -0.32 -7.57 10.33
C TYR A 102 0.38 -6.66 11.38
N GLN A 103 0.25 -6.98 12.66
CA GLN A 103 0.86 -6.19 13.73
C GLN A 103 2.40 -6.28 13.72
N LEU A 104 2.96 -7.46 13.51
CA LEU A 104 4.41 -7.61 13.39
C LEU A 104 4.96 -6.85 12.17
N ALA A 105 4.28 -6.93 11.02
CA ALA A 105 4.65 -6.17 9.83
C ALA A 105 4.60 -4.65 10.09
N SER A 106 3.58 -4.16 10.80
CA SER A 106 3.46 -2.74 11.15
C SER A 106 4.61 -2.24 12.03
N ILE A 107 5.04 -3.05 12.99
CA ILE A 107 6.17 -2.69 13.87
C ILE A 107 7.49 -2.72 13.10
N ILE A 108 7.75 -3.77 12.31
CA ILE A 108 9.04 -3.98 11.65
C ILE A 108 9.20 -3.06 10.43
N ALA A 109 8.16 -2.90 9.64
CA ALA A 109 8.22 -2.12 8.40
C ALA A 109 7.73 -0.67 8.59
N GLY A 110 6.62 -0.47 9.31
CA GLY A 110 6.01 0.85 9.49
C GLY A 110 6.78 1.74 10.47
N GLY A 111 7.27 1.17 11.59
CA GLY A 111 7.98 1.93 12.61
C GLY A 111 9.25 2.63 12.11
N PRO A 112 10.20 1.94 11.47
CA PRO A 112 11.44 2.55 10.99
C PRO A 112 11.28 3.45 9.76
N ALA A 113 10.22 3.30 8.97
CA ALA A 113 10.05 3.98 7.68
C ALA A 113 10.21 5.52 7.74
N PRO A 114 9.59 6.25 8.69
CA PRO A 114 9.78 7.69 8.79
C PRO A 114 11.23 8.09 9.13
N LEU A 115 11.90 7.31 9.97
CA LEU A 115 13.30 7.54 10.35
C LEU A 115 14.24 7.34 9.15
N ILE A 116 14.03 6.25 8.40
CA ILE A 116 14.80 5.95 7.18
C ILE A 116 14.57 7.04 6.14
N ALA A 117 13.32 7.45 5.89
CA ALA A 117 13.00 8.51 4.94
C ALA A 117 13.68 9.84 5.32
N THR A 118 13.62 10.20 6.60
CA THR A 118 14.29 11.43 7.12
C THR A 118 15.80 11.35 6.97
N ALA A 119 16.39 10.21 7.30
CA ALA A 119 17.85 10.00 7.18
C ALA A 119 18.31 10.05 5.70
N LEU A 120 17.56 9.42 4.80
CA LEU A 120 17.84 9.48 3.36
C LEU A 120 17.75 10.90 2.83
N PHE A 121 16.71 11.64 3.20
CA PHE A 121 16.58 13.04 2.79
C PHE A 121 17.70 13.91 3.37
N ALA A 122 18.10 13.70 4.62
CA ALA A 122 19.19 14.44 5.24
C ALA A 122 20.54 14.16 4.56
N ALA A 123 20.80 12.90 4.17
CA ALA A 123 22.03 12.49 3.53
C ALA A 123 22.16 12.94 2.07
N TYR A 124 21.10 12.76 1.29
CA TYR A 124 21.13 12.99 -0.17
C TYR A 124 20.51 14.31 -0.60
N ARG A 125 19.80 15.02 0.28
CA ARG A 125 19.08 16.27 -0.01
C ARG A 125 18.15 16.17 -1.23
N SER A 126 17.62 14.97 -1.50
CA SER A 126 16.76 14.67 -2.65
C SER A 126 15.65 13.71 -2.25
N GLY A 127 14.44 14.01 -2.68
CA GLY A 127 13.27 13.12 -2.54
C GLY A 127 13.41 11.83 -3.34
N TYR A 128 14.21 11.83 -4.40
CA TYR A 128 14.45 10.64 -5.21
C TYR A 128 15.15 9.51 -4.45
N ALA A 129 15.95 9.82 -3.41
CA ALA A 129 16.50 8.80 -2.54
C ALA A 129 15.40 8.01 -1.80
N ILE A 130 14.33 8.70 -1.41
CA ILE A 130 13.14 8.08 -0.81
C ILE A 130 12.38 7.27 -1.88
N SER A 131 12.27 7.76 -3.12
CA SER A 131 11.66 6.99 -4.22
C SER A 131 12.37 5.67 -4.47
N VAL A 132 13.69 5.66 -4.47
CA VAL A 132 14.49 4.43 -4.61
C VAL A 132 14.22 3.47 -3.45
N TYR A 133 14.17 3.97 -2.22
CA TYR A 133 13.79 3.16 -1.05
C TYR A 133 12.40 2.54 -1.21
N ILE A 134 11.40 3.32 -1.62
CA ILE A 134 10.03 2.83 -1.88
C ILE A 134 10.05 1.78 -2.99
N ALA A 135 10.80 1.99 -4.08
CA ALA A 135 10.90 1.06 -5.18
C ALA A 135 11.52 -0.28 -4.75
N ILE A 136 12.57 -0.26 -3.91
CA ILE A 136 13.17 -1.48 -3.35
C ILE A 136 12.14 -2.23 -2.51
N LEU A 137 11.42 -1.55 -1.62
CA LEU A 137 10.37 -2.17 -0.82
C LEU A 137 9.22 -2.70 -1.70
N ALA A 138 8.87 -2.01 -2.77
CA ALA A 138 7.86 -2.48 -3.73
C ALA A 138 8.31 -3.78 -4.42
N VAL A 139 9.58 -3.91 -4.82
CA VAL A 139 10.11 -5.15 -5.38
C VAL A 139 10.04 -6.29 -4.37
N ILE A 140 10.45 -6.07 -3.12
CA ILE A 140 10.38 -7.08 -2.06
C ILE A 140 8.92 -7.49 -1.82
N SER A 141 8.01 -6.52 -1.71
CA SER A 141 6.57 -6.76 -1.51
C SER A 141 5.96 -7.51 -2.70
N PHE A 142 6.37 -7.17 -3.92
CA PHE A 142 5.92 -7.85 -5.14
C PHE A 142 6.31 -9.33 -5.13
N ILE A 143 7.58 -9.63 -4.82
CA ILE A 143 8.08 -11.00 -4.75
C ILE A 143 7.33 -11.76 -3.65
N ALA A 144 7.21 -11.20 -2.45
CA ALA A 144 6.50 -11.83 -1.34
C ALA A 144 5.03 -12.11 -1.68
N ALA A 145 4.32 -11.14 -2.25
CA ALA A 145 2.93 -11.32 -2.64
C ALA A 145 2.76 -12.30 -3.83
N ALA A 146 3.71 -12.31 -4.76
CA ALA A 146 3.72 -13.27 -5.88
C ALA A 146 3.89 -14.72 -5.41
N MET A 147 4.61 -14.93 -4.31
CA MET A 147 4.79 -16.25 -3.69
C MET A 147 3.58 -16.71 -2.87
N MET A 148 2.67 -15.81 -2.49
CA MET A 148 1.45 -16.18 -1.77
C MET A 148 0.51 -17.00 -2.67
N PRO A 149 -0.23 -17.97 -2.10
CA PRO A 149 -1.26 -18.69 -2.83
C PRO A 149 -2.38 -17.74 -3.29
N ASP A 150 -3.00 -18.06 -4.42
CA ASP A 150 -4.17 -17.32 -4.93
C ASP A 150 -5.44 -18.12 -4.67
N PHE A 151 -6.29 -17.59 -3.83
CA PHE A 151 -7.57 -18.19 -3.46
C PHE A 151 -8.76 -17.54 -4.18
N THR A 152 -8.52 -16.71 -5.20
CA THR A 152 -9.57 -16.04 -5.96
C THR A 152 -10.56 -17.08 -6.52
N GLY A 153 -11.84 -16.97 -6.12
CA GLY A 153 -12.92 -17.86 -6.57
C GLY A 153 -12.88 -19.27 -5.97
N LYS A 154 -12.00 -19.54 -4.99
CA LYS A 154 -11.97 -20.83 -4.29
C LYS A 154 -12.84 -20.79 -3.03
N ASP A 155 -13.43 -21.92 -2.69
CA ASP A 155 -14.07 -22.08 -1.38
C ASP A 155 -13.00 -22.19 -0.29
N ILE A 156 -13.06 -21.28 0.66
CA ILE A 156 -12.15 -21.18 1.80
C ILE A 156 -12.90 -21.38 3.14
N SER A 157 -14.08 -22.03 3.07
CA SER A 157 -14.87 -22.37 4.25
C SER A 157 -14.19 -23.48 5.09
N ALA A 158 -14.68 -23.66 6.31
CA ALA A 158 -14.18 -24.72 7.19
C ALA A 158 -14.39 -26.12 6.60
N ASP A 159 -15.44 -26.29 5.80
CA ASP A 159 -15.81 -27.58 5.22
C ASP A 159 -14.83 -28.01 4.11
N ALA A 160 -14.26 -27.06 3.36
CA ALA A 160 -13.24 -27.33 2.35
C ALA A 160 -11.89 -27.85 2.93
N TYR A 161 -11.66 -27.68 4.23
CA TYR A 161 -10.45 -28.17 4.92
C TYR A 161 -10.69 -29.45 5.75
N SER A 162 -11.90 -30.00 5.73
CA SER A 162 -12.24 -31.22 6.49
C SER A 162 -12.08 -32.49 5.66
N GLU A 163 -11.76 -32.42 4.39
CA GLU A 163 -11.67 -33.55 3.47
C GLU A 163 -10.23 -34.07 3.27
N ASP A 164 -9.24 -33.50 3.96
CA ASP A 164 -7.83 -33.96 4.02
C ASP A 164 -7.50 -34.49 5.42
#